data_778cdeb98eb2ffe512d703f0b1749a98
#
_entry.id   778cdeb98eb2ffe512d703f0b1749a98
#
_cell.length_a   1.000
_cell.length_b   1.000
_cell.length_c   1.000
_cell.angle_alpha   90.00
_cell.angle_beta   90.00
_cell.angle_gamma   90.00
#
_symmetry.space_group_name_H-M   'P 1'
#
loop_
_entity.id
_entity.type
_entity.pdbx_description
1 polymer ?
#
loop_
_entity_poly.entity_id
_entity_poly.type
_entity_poly.pdbx_seq_one_letter_code
_entity_poly.pdbx_strand_id
1 'polypeptide(L)'
;MTQIRTRFAPSPTGYIHVGSLRAALFPWLLARQNNGKFILRIEDTDRSRFVEGAEEKIYETLSWLGIDWDEGPTANGKEKGKFGPYHQTERRGIYLEWAKKLIDKGLAYADPYTPEQVQAFRDEAKAKKEAFLYRNYRPKNPPKWDGTQPLRFKVPEIKRYTWQDPIMGELSAGPEALDDFILIKSDGLPTYNFAHIVDDFEMEITHVIRGAEYIASTPRYLSLYDALEIKPPVLACSPHIMAPSGNKKLGKRDGAKSADEYRKEGILPEAMMSFLASLGWNDGTEQEIFTKEELIKKFKLDRVQKSGARFDEKRLIWMNGQFIRNLNLDSLYERCQLFWGKEANSADEIYKKQVLALAQDRLKTLQDLPALTSYFFSEPKINLDLILNNKQLKKLTSEEQKKLLQISCDELNKINDWTSENIQNCLNTLLEITNQKPGILFSLIRIATTWAQFSPQLNDTLALLGKDKSLDRLNIAIKNIA
;
A
#
# COMPACT_ATOMS: atom_id res chain seq x y z
N MET A 1 9.87 -32.70 -0.58
CA MET A 1 9.45 -31.58 0.28
C MET A 1 8.03 -31.20 -0.13
N THR A 2 7.13 -30.95 0.83
CA THR A 2 5.77 -30.52 0.53
C THR A 2 5.83 -29.14 -0.14
N GLN A 3 5.07 -28.93 -1.21
CA GLN A 3 5.00 -27.64 -1.90
C GLN A 3 4.54 -26.54 -0.94
N ILE A 4 5.25 -25.41 -0.93
CA ILE A 4 4.85 -24.23 -0.13
C ILE A 4 3.50 -23.72 -0.63
N ARG A 5 2.54 -23.58 0.28
CA ARG A 5 1.22 -23.03 0.03
C ARG A 5 0.92 -21.93 1.05
N THR A 6 0.71 -20.75 0.57
CA THR A 6 0.41 -19.57 1.39
C THR A 6 -0.91 -18.95 0.94
N ARG A 7 -1.45 -18.04 1.75
CA ARG A 7 -2.71 -17.38 1.38
C ARG A 7 -2.73 -15.91 1.80
N PHE A 8 -3.49 -15.14 1.05
CA PHE A 8 -4.09 -13.89 1.48
C PHE A 8 -5.59 -14.10 1.66
N ALA A 9 -6.11 -13.74 2.82
CA ALA A 9 -7.49 -14.03 3.20
C ALA A 9 -8.19 -12.75 3.71
N PRO A 10 -8.49 -11.81 2.79
CA PRO A 10 -9.12 -10.54 3.16
C PRO A 10 -10.62 -10.71 3.40
N SER A 11 -11.16 -9.92 4.35
CA SER A 11 -12.60 -9.72 4.48
C SER A 11 -13.03 -8.52 3.61
N PRO A 12 -14.13 -8.61 2.85
CA PRO A 12 -14.63 -7.53 1.98
C PRO A 12 -15.35 -6.44 2.79
N THR A 13 -14.63 -5.82 3.73
CA THR A 13 -15.17 -4.84 4.69
C THR A 13 -14.73 -3.40 4.38
N GLY A 14 -14.24 -3.14 3.16
CA GLY A 14 -13.80 -1.84 2.69
C GLY A 14 -12.54 -1.88 1.82
N TYR A 15 -12.00 -0.69 1.53
CA TYR A 15 -10.83 -0.58 0.68
C TYR A 15 -9.56 -1.14 1.35
N ILE A 16 -8.70 -1.76 0.55
CA ILE A 16 -7.41 -2.27 1.00
C ILE A 16 -6.48 -1.09 1.33
N HIS A 17 -5.93 -1.11 2.54
CA HIS A 17 -4.92 -0.15 2.97
C HIS A 17 -3.51 -0.79 3.01
N VAL A 18 -2.48 0.03 3.19
CA VAL A 18 -1.06 -0.37 3.17
C VAL A 18 -0.75 -1.60 4.04
N GLY A 19 -1.39 -1.70 5.23
CA GLY A 19 -1.21 -2.86 6.12
C GLY A 19 -1.68 -4.17 5.51
N SER A 20 -2.84 -4.16 4.86
CA SER A 20 -3.39 -5.33 4.15
C SER A 20 -2.57 -5.68 2.92
N LEU A 21 -2.02 -4.68 2.20
CA LEU A 21 -1.13 -4.93 1.07
C LEU A 21 0.13 -5.68 1.47
N ARG A 22 0.77 -5.30 2.58
CA ARG A 22 1.93 -6.04 3.10
C ARG A 22 1.56 -7.44 3.55
N ALA A 23 0.37 -7.63 4.13
CA ALA A 23 -0.14 -8.94 4.51
C ALA A 23 -0.41 -9.86 3.30
N ALA A 24 -0.62 -9.30 2.10
CA ALA A 24 -0.67 -10.04 0.84
C ALA A 24 0.74 -10.28 0.27
N LEU A 25 1.62 -9.28 0.34
CA LEU A 25 2.93 -9.31 -0.30
C LEU A 25 3.86 -10.38 0.29
N PHE A 26 3.98 -10.47 1.60
CA PHE A 26 4.92 -11.42 2.23
C PHE A 26 4.57 -12.88 1.97
N PRO A 27 3.31 -13.34 2.11
CA PRO A 27 2.93 -14.69 1.72
C PRO A 27 3.14 -14.95 0.22
N TRP A 28 2.85 -13.96 -0.64
CA TRP A 28 3.07 -14.06 -2.07
C TRP A 28 4.55 -14.22 -2.41
N LEU A 29 5.43 -13.41 -1.81
CA LEU A 29 6.89 -13.53 -1.99
C LEU A 29 7.41 -14.90 -1.55
N LEU A 30 6.95 -15.40 -0.40
CA LEU A 30 7.33 -16.72 0.08
C LEU A 30 6.90 -17.83 -0.88
N ALA A 31 5.69 -17.75 -1.42
CA ALA A 31 5.20 -18.72 -2.41
C ALA A 31 6.02 -18.65 -3.70
N ARG A 32 6.22 -17.45 -4.27
CA ARG A 32 6.95 -17.29 -5.54
C ARG A 32 8.40 -17.71 -5.43
N GLN A 33 9.08 -17.38 -4.34
CA GLN A 33 10.47 -17.80 -4.11
C GLN A 33 10.65 -19.32 -4.10
N ASN A 34 9.67 -20.05 -3.60
CA ASN A 34 9.72 -21.51 -3.45
C ASN A 34 8.99 -22.26 -4.56
N ASN A 35 8.63 -21.63 -5.67
CA ASN A 35 7.78 -22.21 -6.71
C ASN A 35 6.49 -22.84 -6.14
N GLY A 36 5.98 -22.23 -5.08
CA GLY A 36 4.80 -22.64 -4.34
C GLY A 36 3.51 -22.08 -4.92
N LYS A 37 2.44 -22.18 -4.15
CA LYS A 37 1.11 -21.68 -4.49
C LYS A 37 0.70 -20.55 -3.57
N PHE A 38 0.13 -19.50 -4.15
CA PHE A 38 -0.48 -18.39 -3.42
C PHE A 38 -1.99 -18.41 -3.66
N ILE A 39 -2.74 -18.51 -2.58
CA ILE A 39 -4.20 -18.66 -2.59
C ILE A 39 -4.86 -17.35 -2.18
N LEU A 40 -5.88 -16.91 -2.90
CA LEU A 40 -6.78 -15.86 -2.49
C LEU A 40 -8.07 -16.48 -1.95
N ARG A 41 -8.43 -16.19 -0.71
CA ARG A 41 -9.66 -16.64 -0.05
C ARG A 41 -10.43 -15.42 0.47
N ILE A 42 -11.72 -15.35 0.21
CA ILE A 42 -12.57 -14.26 0.69
C ILE A 42 -13.24 -14.65 1.99
N GLU A 43 -12.95 -13.91 3.07
CA GLU A 43 -13.51 -14.14 4.40
C GLU A 43 -14.72 -13.24 4.63
N ASP A 44 -15.87 -13.65 4.08
CA ASP A 44 -17.13 -12.89 3.99
C ASP A 44 -18.18 -13.33 5.04
N THR A 45 -17.78 -14.06 6.08
CA THR A 45 -18.69 -14.56 7.13
C THR A 45 -19.25 -13.46 8.04
N ASP A 46 -18.68 -12.25 8.03
CA ASP A 46 -19.19 -11.09 8.77
C ASP A 46 -20.02 -10.19 7.85
N ARG A 47 -21.28 -10.57 7.68
CA ARG A 47 -22.22 -9.84 6.80
C ARG A 47 -22.52 -8.42 7.28
N SER A 48 -22.37 -8.13 8.57
CA SER A 48 -22.67 -6.80 9.14
C SER A 48 -21.66 -5.74 8.70
N ARG A 49 -20.46 -6.15 8.27
CA ARG A 49 -19.39 -5.28 7.81
C ARG A 49 -19.12 -5.39 6.30
N PHE A 50 -19.94 -6.15 5.59
CA PHE A 50 -19.80 -6.27 4.14
C PHE A 50 -19.97 -4.91 3.45
N VAL A 51 -19.11 -4.62 2.49
CA VAL A 51 -19.16 -3.40 1.66
C VAL A 51 -19.22 -3.82 0.21
N GLU A 52 -20.27 -3.41 -0.48
CA GLU A 52 -20.46 -3.67 -1.92
C GLU A 52 -19.27 -3.09 -2.72
N GLY A 53 -18.80 -3.84 -3.71
CA GLY A 53 -17.63 -3.47 -4.54
C GLY A 53 -16.27 -3.61 -3.85
N ALA A 54 -16.21 -4.02 -2.57
CA ALA A 54 -14.93 -4.18 -1.88
C ALA A 54 -14.11 -5.36 -2.41
N GLU A 55 -14.78 -6.39 -2.88
CA GLU A 55 -14.12 -7.57 -3.45
C GLU A 55 -13.47 -7.26 -4.80
N GLU A 56 -14.16 -6.55 -5.68
CA GLU A 56 -13.60 -6.07 -6.94
C GLU A 56 -12.37 -5.20 -6.71
N LYS A 57 -12.41 -4.37 -5.65
CA LYS A 57 -11.25 -3.56 -5.27
C LYS A 57 -10.06 -4.39 -4.75
N ILE A 58 -10.31 -5.56 -4.15
CA ILE A 58 -9.26 -6.52 -3.80
C ILE A 58 -8.56 -6.98 -5.09
N TYR A 59 -9.31 -7.44 -6.09
CA TYR A 59 -8.76 -7.92 -7.36
C TYR A 59 -8.01 -6.84 -8.13
N GLU A 60 -8.60 -5.65 -8.27
CA GLU A 60 -7.95 -4.51 -8.93
C GLU A 60 -6.63 -4.13 -8.27
N THR A 61 -6.61 -4.10 -6.93
CA THR A 61 -5.43 -3.71 -6.18
C THR A 61 -4.30 -4.74 -6.27
N LEU A 62 -4.62 -6.02 -6.13
CA LEU A 62 -3.63 -7.09 -6.29
C LEU A 62 -3.08 -7.11 -7.71
N SER A 63 -3.95 -6.97 -8.72
CA SER A 63 -3.56 -6.90 -10.14
C SER A 63 -2.68 -5.69 -10.41
N TRP A 64 -3.02 -4.51 -9.86
CA TRP A 64 -2.19 -3.32 -9.99
C TRP A 64 -0.78 -3.51 -9.43
N LEU A 65 -0.65 -4.17 -8.25
CA LEU A 65 0.66 -4.49 -7.69
C LEU A 65 1.39 -5.63 -8.41
N GLY A 66 0.74 -6.32 -9.34
CA GLY A 66 1.30 -7.51 -9.99
C GLY A 66 1.41 -8.70 -9.03
N ILE A 67 0.56 -8.76 -8.00
CA ILE A 67 0.38 -9.89 -7.10
C ILE A 67 -0.69 -10.80 -7.69
N ASP A 68 -0.26 -11.81 -8.41
CA ASP A 68 -1.11 -12.84 -9.00
C ASP A 68 -1.34 -13.98 -7.99
N TRP A 69 -2.49 -14.66 -8.10
CA TRP A 69 -2.79 -15.83 -7.28
C TRP A 69 -3.05 -17.07 -8.12
N ASP A 70 -2.66 -18.23 -7.59
CA ASP A 70 -2.77 -19.52 -8.28
C ASP A 70 -4.15 -20.14 -8.14
N GLU A 71 -4.77 -19.94 -6.98
CA GLU A 71 -6.07 -20.50 -6.62
C GLU A 71 -6.92 -19.42 -5.93
N GLY A 72 -8.21 -19.43 -6.18
CA GLY A 72 -9.14 -18.44 -5.61
C GLY A 72 -10.15 -17.91 -6.61
N PRO A 73 -11.01 -16.98 -6.19
CA PRO A 73 -11.96 -16.33 -7.08
C PRO A 73 -11.25 -15.37 -8.04
N THR A 74 -11.92 -15.04 -9.13
CA THR A 74 -11.44 -14.15 -10.16
C THR A 74 -12.44 -13.06 -10.47
N ALA A 75 -12.00 -11.92 -11.00
CA ALA A 75 -12.85 -10.77 -11.30
C ALA A 75 -14.00 -11.04 -12.29
N ASN A 76 -13.97 -12.16 -13.02
CA ASN A 76 -15.05 -12.57 -13.92
C ASN A 76 -16.06 -13.55 -13.29
N GLY A 77 -16.06 -13.68 -11.96
CA GLY A 77 -16.97 -14.54 -11.20
C GLY A 77 -16.67 -16.04 -11.31
N LYS A 78 -15.51 -16.41 -11.87
CA LYS A 78 -15.05 -17.81 -11.88
C LYS A 78 -14.06 -18.05 -10.76
N GLU A 79 -13.93 -19.29 -10.38
CA GLU A 79 -12.87 -19.74 -9.47
C GLU A 79 -11.81 -20.54 -10.21
N LYS A 80 -10.58 -20.47 -9.74
CA LYS A 80 -9.47 -21.32 -10.19
C LYS A 80 -8.86 -22.07 -9.02
N GLY A 81 -8.41 -23.30 -9.29
CA GLY A 81 -7.88 -24.19 -8.26
C GLY A 81 -8.82 -25.34 -7.92
N LYS A 82 -8.37 -26.22 -7.00
CA LYS A 82 -9.06 -27.49 -6.70
C LYS A 82 -9.75 -27.54 -5.33
N PHE A 83 -9.60 -26.48 -4.52
CA PHE A 83 -10.08 -26.44 -3.14
C PHE A 83 -11.26 -25.49 -2.91
N GLY A 84 -11.91 -25.08 -4.00
CA GLY A 84 -13.10 -24.23 -3.92
C GLY A 84 -14.27 -24.88 -3.15
N PRO A 85 -15.29 -24.11 -2.83
CA PRO A 85 -15.40 -22.67 -3.01
C PRO A 85 -14.36 -21.88 -2.20
N TYR A 86 -13.97 -20.68 -2.70
CA TYR A 86 -13.00 -19.82 -2.01
C TYR A 86 -13.64 -18.64 -1.26
N HIS A 87 -14.98 -18.57 -1.25
CA HIS A 87 -15.76 -17.69 -0.40
C HIS A 87 -16.22 -18.47 0.84
N GLN A 88 -15.97 -17.95 2.02
CA GLN A 88 -16.29 -18.67 3.26
C GLN A 88 -17.79 -18.94 3.45
N THR A 89 -18.65 -18.02 3.01
CA THR A 89 -20.10 -18.21 3.09
C THR A 89 -20.60 -19.41 2.29
N GLU A 90 -19.91 -19.78 1.22
CA GLU A 90 -20.26 -20.91 0.35
C GLU A 90 -19.77 -22.28 0.91
N ARG A 91 -18.88 -22.23 1.91
CA ARG A 91 -18.27 -23.42 2.55
C ARG A 91 -19.03 -23.93 3.78
N ARG A 92 -20.24 -23.45 4.01
CA ARG A 92 -21.04 -23.78 5.21
C ARG A 92 -21.11 -25.27 5.51
N GLY A 93 -21.30 -26.11 4.50
CA GLY A 93 -21.34 -27.57 4.65
C GLY A 93 -20.06 -28.13 5.25
N ILE A 94 -18.91 -27.69 4.77
CA ILE A 94 -17.59 -28.09 5.26
C ILE A 94 -17.45 -27.76 6.76
N TYR A 95 -17.80 -26.54 7.15
CA TYR A 95 -17.70 -26.14 8.56
C TYR A 95 -18.63 -26.96 9.47
N LEU A 96 -19.82 -27.30 9.00
CA LEU A 96 -20.75 -28.15 9.76
C LEU A 96 -20.23 -29.57 9.95
N GLU A 97 -19.57 -30.15 8.94
CA GLU A 97 -18.91 -31.48 9.06
C GLU A 97 -17.78 -31.44 10.09
N TRP A 98 -16.94 -30.40 10.07
CA TRP A 98 -15.87 -30.23 11.06
C TRP A 98 -16.41 -29.94 12.46
N ALA A 99 -17.47 -29.14 12.57
CA ALA A 99 -18.14 -28.90 13.85
C ALA A 99 -18.75 -30.18 14.44
N LYS A 100 -19.33 -31.03 13.58
CA LYS A 100 -19.87 -32.35 14.01
C LYS A 100 -18.79 -33.24 14.63
N LYS A 101 -17.57 -33.27 14.06
CA LYS A 101 -16.46 -34.05 14.66
C LYS A 101 -16.18 -33.61 16.10
N LEU A 102 -16.27 -32.29 16.40
CA LEU A 102 -16.08 -31.76 17.75
C LEU A 102 -17.26 -32.09 18.67
N ILE A 103 -18.51 -32.09 18.17
CA ILE A 103 -19.70 -32.49 18.91
C ILE A 103 -19.60 -33.98 19.29
N ASP A 104 -19.27 -34.82 18.33
CA ASP A 104 -19.16 -36.27 18.54
C ASP A 104 -18.07 -36.64 19.56
N LYS A 105 -17.01 -35.83 19.66
CA LYS A 105 -15.97 -35.94 20.69
C LYS A 105 -16.33 -35.28 22.03
N GLY A 106 -17.48 -34.61 22.15
CA GLY A 106 -17.87 -33.88 23.37
C GLY A 106 -17.03 -32.59 23.58
N LEU A 107 -16.39 -32.11 22.53
CA LEU A 107 -15.53 -30.92 22.53
C LEU A 107 -16.23 -29.65 21.94
N ALA A 108 -17.52 -29.74 21.68
CA ALA A 108 -18.37 -28.60 21.36
C ALA A 108 -19.75 -28.77 22.01
N TYR A 109 -20.38 -27.64 22.36
CA TYR A 109 -21.69 -27.63 22.99
C TYR A 109 -22.54 -26.46 22.48
N ALA A 110 -23.87 -26.65 22.51
CA ALA A 110 -24.81 -25.59 22.25
C ALA A 110 -24.77 -24.57 23.39
N ASP A 111 -24.61 -23.28 23.03
CA ASP A 111 -24.59 -22.18 24.00
C ASP A 111 -26.02 -21.72 24.28
N PRO A 112 -26.57 -21.99 25.47
CA PRO A 112 -27.97 -21.66 25.79
C PRO A 112 -28.16 -20.20 26.24
N TYR A 113 -27.06 -19.46 26.46
CA TYR A 113 -27.14 -18.13 27.08
C TYR A 113 -27.44 -17.05 26.09
N THR A 114 -28.31 -16.12 26.49
CA THR A 114 -28.60 -14.91 25.72
C THR A 114 -27.45 -13.91 25.80
N PRO A 115 -27.36 -12.93 24.89
CA PRO A 115 -26.36 -11.88 24.96
C PRO A 115 -26.37 -11.12 26.31
N GLU A 116 -27.56 -10.91 26.89
CA GLU A 116 -27.73 -10.23 28.18
C GLU A 116 -27.16 -11.05 29.35
N GLN A 117 -27.38 -12.37 29.31
CA GLN A 117 -26.80 -13.29 30.31
C GLN A 117 -25.27 -13.32 30.22
N VAL A 118 -24.74 -13.38 29.00
CA VAL A 118 -23.29 -13.31 28.79
C VAL A 118 -22.72 -11.96 29.24
N GLN A 119 -23.46 -10.86 29.04
CA GLN A 119 -23.04 -9.57 29.56
C GLN A 119 -23.03 -9.54 31.09
N ALA A 120 -24.03 -10.12 31.74
CA ALA A 120 -24.07 -10.26 33.20
C ALA A 120 -22.84 -11.02 33.76
N PHE A 121 -22.41 -12.09 33.08
CA PHE A 121 -21.19 -12.82 33.44
C PHE A 121 -19.93 -11.97 33.33
N ARG A 122 -19.85 -11.10 32.31
CA ARG A 122 -18.74 -10.14 32.16
C ARG A 122 -18.73 -9.11 33.28
N ASP A 123 -19.90 -8.61 33.63
CA ASP A 123 -20.04 -7.62 34.70
C ASP A 123 -19.70 -8.23 36.07
N GLU A 124 -20.08 -9.49 36.29
CA GLU A 124 -19.68 -10.24 37.50
C GLU A 124 -18.15 -10.42 37.59
N ALA A 125 -17.49 -10.87 36.51
CA ALA A 125 -16.04 -11.02 36.47
C ALA A 125 -15.34 -9.67 36.73
N LYS A 126 -15.85 -8.60 36.11
CA LYS A 126 -15.34 -7.23 36.30
C LYS A 126 -15.49 -6.76 37.74
N ALA A 127 -16.62 -7.03 38.40
CA ALA A 127 -16.85 -6.69 39.81
C ALA A 127 -15.85 -7.41 40.72
N LYS A 128 -15.50 -8.66 40.39
CA LYS A 128 -14.48 -9.45 41.09
C LYS A 128 -13.04 -9.05 40.72
N LYS A 129 -12.84 -8.13 39.75
CA LYS A 129 -11.53 -7.75 39.20
C LYS A 129 -10.79 -8.92 38.56
N GLU A 130 -11.51 -9.89 38.02
CA GLU A 130 -11.00 -11.06 37.33
C GLU A 130 -11.12 -10.90 35.81
N ALA A 131 -10.25 -11.58 35.05
CA ALA A 131 -10.41 -11.68 33.61
C ALA A 131 -11.66 -12.50 33.29
N PHE A 132 -12.51 -12.00 32.42
CA PHE A 132 -13.65 -12.77 31.92
C PHE A 132 -13.15 -13.93 31.05
N LEU A 133 -13.46 -15.16 31.49
CA LEU A 133 -13.22 -16.40 30.77
C LEU A 133 -14.53 -17.17 30.67
N TYR A 134 -15.02 -17.32 29.45
CA TYR A 134 -16.31 -17.99 29.22
C TYR A 134 -16.33 -19.42 29.77
N ARG A 135 -15.21 -20.14 29.72
CA ARG A 135 -15.08 -21.49 30.27
C ARG A 135 -15.49 -21.64 31.74
N ASN A 136 -15.48 -20.55 32.53
CA ASN A 136 -15.91 -20.55 33.92
C ASN A 136 -17.44 -20.55 34.06
N TYR A 137 -18.16 -20.27 32.96
CA TYR A 137 -19.63 -20.18 32.89
C TYR A 137 -20.24 -21.29 32.01
N ARG A 138 -19.50 -22.36 31.77
CA ARG A 138 -20.01 -23.50 30.99
C ARG A 138 -21.34 -24.01 31.56
N PRO A 139 -22.36 -24.20 30.70
CA PRO A 139 -23.61 -24.84 31.16
C PRO A 139 -23.34 -26.25 31.64
N LYS A 140 -23.93 -26.64 32.78
CA LYS A 140 -23.78 -28.01 33.34
C LYS A 140 -24.41 -29.05 32.43
N ASN A 141 -25.57 -28.75 31.86
CA ASN A 141 -26.35 -29.62 30.97
C ASN A 141 -26.71 -28.83 29.71
N PRO A 142 -25.80 -28.68 28.75
CA PRO A 142 -26.11 -27.97 27.50
C PRO A 142 -27.17 -28.74 26.70
N PRO A 143 -28.09 -28.06 26.03
CA PRO A 143 -29.04 -28.73 25.15
C PRO A 143 -28.31 -29.42 23.98
N LYS A 144 -29.00 -30.38 23.34
CA LYS A 144 -28.50 -30.89 22.07
C LYS A 144 -28.50 -29.77 21.04
N TRP A 145 -27.38 -29.58 20.34
CA TRP A 145 -27.31 -28.57 19.31
C TRP A 145 -28.22 -28.92 18.13
N ASP A 146 -29.09 -28.02 17.75
CA ASP A 146 -30.07 -28.12 16.66
C ASP A 146 -29.83 -27.10 15.54
N GLY A 147 -28.75 -26.26 15.65
CA GLY A 147 -28.41 -25.24 14.68
C GLY A 147 -29.02 -23.86 14.94
N THR A 148 -29.90 -23.72 15.94
CA THR A 148 -30.53 -22.41 16.28
C THR A 148 -29.76 -21.61 17.31
N GLN A 149 -28.99 -22.30 18.17
CA GLN A 149 -28.10 -21.64 19.13
C GLN A 149 -26.67 -21.59 18.59
N PRO A 150 -25.83 -20.66 19.09
CA PRO A 150 -24.41 -20.73 18.81
C PRO A 150 -23.79 -22.06 19.27
N LEU A 151 -22.92 -22.65 18.47
CA LEU A 151 -22.08 -23.76 18.85
C LEU A 151 -20.76 -23.24 19.37
N ARG A 152 -20.36 -23.66 20.56
CA ARG A 152 -19.14 -23.21 21.23
C ARG A 152 -18.12 -24.32 21.37
N PHE A 153 -16.85 -24.04 21.10
CA PHE A 153 -15.72 -24.90 21.39
C PHE A 153 -15.54 -25.02 22.89
N LYS A 154 -15.39 -26.21 23.36
CA LYS A 154 -15.03 -26.56 24.73
C LYS A 154 -13.54 -26.87 24.77
N VAL A 155 -12.74 -25.96 25.29
CA VAL A 155 -11.30 -26.19 25.45
C VAL A 155 -11.08 -27.44 26.30
N PRO A 156 -10.43 -28.49 25.76
CA PRO A 156 -10.33 -29.79 26.46
C PRO A 156 -9.32 -29.73 27.60
N GLU A 157 -8.22 -29.06 27.44
CA GLU A 157 -7.13 -29.03 28.40
C GLU A 157 -6.62 -27.59 28.59
N ILE A 158 -6.45 -27.21 29.85
CA ILE A 158 -5.94 -25.88 30.21
C ILE A 158 -4.45 -26.02 30.50
N LYS A 159 -3.64 -25.84 29.47
CA LYS A 159 -2.18 -25.98 29.51
C LYS A 159 -1.46 -24.77 28.92
N ARG A 160 -0.16 -24.74 29.09
CA ARG A 160 0.70 -23.77 28.37
C ARG A 160 0.99 -24.30 26.96
N TYR A 161 0.84 -23.42 25.98
CA TYR A 161 1.27 -23.66 24.60
C TYR A 161 2.59 -22.92 24.31
N THR A 162 3.50 -23.61 23.65
CA THR A 162 4.75 -23.05 23.12
C THR A 162 4.84 -23.39 21.64
N TRP A 163 5.21 -22.42 20.81
CA TRP A 163 5.35 -22.60 19.37
C TRP A 163 6.51 -21.79 18.82
N GLN A 164 7.05 -22.22 17.69
CA GLN A 164 8.11 -21.53 16.98
C GLN A 164 7.50 -20.65 15.88
N ASP A 165 7.75 -19.35 15.97
CA ASP A 165 7.38 -18.37 14.95
C ASP A 165 8.65 -17.96 14.18
N PRO A 166 8.71 -18.12 12.83
CA PRO A 166 9.89 -17.81 12.05
C PRO A 166 10.36 -16.35 12.16
N ILE A 167 9.46 -15.43 12.53
CA ILE A 167 9.76 -14.00 12.67
C ILE A 167 10.03 -13.65 14.13
N MET A 168 9.12 -14.02 15.03
CA MET A 168 9.16 -13.62 16.44
C MET A 168 10.08 -14.51 17.29
N GLY A 169 10.38 -15.71 16.82
CA GLY A 169 11.11 -16.72 17.58
C GLY A 169 10.21 -17.59 18.42
N GLU A 170 10.70 -18.15 19.51
CA GLU A 170 9.87 -18.93 20.42
C GLU A 170 8.86 -18.07 21.16
N LEU A 171 7.60 -18.43 21.08
CA LEU A 171 6.47 -17.79 21.75
C LEU A 171 5.76 -18.77 22.66
N SER A 172 5.25 -18.29 23.79
CA SER A 172 4.55 -19.11 24.76
C SER A 172 3.42 -18.31 25.42
N ALA A 173 2.30 -18.97 25.66
CA ALA A 173 1.20 -18.42 26.46
C ALA A 173 0.56 -19.49 27.33
N GLY A 174 0.14 -19.10 28.50
CA GLY A 174 -0.38 -19.98 29.54
C GLY A 174 -1.90 -20.13 29.53
N PRO A 175 -2.42 -20.72 30.61
CA PRO A 175 -3.85 -21.02 30.78
C PRO A 175 -4.78 -19.81 30.63
N GLU A 176 -4.27 -18.61 30.92
CA GLU A 176 -4.99 -17.34 30.82
C GLU A 176 -5.43 -16.98 29.40
N ALA A 177 -4.71 -17.50 28.39
CA ALA A 177 -5.03 -17.27 26.98
C ALA A 177 -6.05 -18.25 26.41
N LEU A 178 -6.37 -19.33 27.15
CA LEU A 178 -7.29 -20.37 26.71
C LEU A 178 -8.70 -20.07 27.18
N ASP A 179 -9.65 -20.08 26.26
CA ASP A 179 -11.06 -19.86 26.56
C ASP A 179 -11.97 -20.52 25.53
N ASP A 180 -13.20 -20.81 25.93
CA ASP A 180 -14.23 -21.32 25.04
C ASP A 180 -14.70 -20.21 24.10
N PHE A 181 -14.77 -20.50 22.81
CA PHE A 181 -15.19 -19.53 21.81
C PHE A 181 -16.22 -20.11 20.83
N ILE A 182 -17.01 -19.23 20.21
CA ILE A 182 -18.04 -19.66 19.26
C ILE A 182 -17.37 -20.19 18.00
N LEU A 183 -17.77 -21.40 17.59
CA LEU A 183 -17.42 -22.04 16.32
C LEU A 183 -18.40 -21.61 15.22
N ILE A 184 -19.69 -21.88 15.45
CA ILE A 184 -20.79 -21.56 14.53
C ILE A 184 -21.73 -20.58 15.24
N LYS A 185 -22.07 -19.50 14.58
CA LYS A 185 -23.03 -18.50 15.06
C LYS A 185 -24.47 -19.02 14.92
N SER A 186 -25.44 -18.37 15.56
CA SER A 186 -26.86 -18.68 15.43
C SER A 186 -27.42 -18.54 14.01
N ASP A 187 -26.76 -17.76 13.13
CA ASP A 187 -27.10 -17.66 11.71
C ASP A 187 -26.56 -18.84 10.88
N GLY A 188 -25.87 -19.78 11.52
CA GLY A 188 -25.28 -20.96 10.91
C GLY A 188 -23.97 -20.72 10.16
N LEU A 189 -23.40 -19.51 10.22
CA LEU A 189 -22.09 -19.21 9.68
C LEU A 189 -20.99 -19.40 10.74
N PRO A 190 -19.78 -19.80 10.35
CA PRO A 190 -18.68 -19.93 11.28
C PRO A 190 -18.19 -18.56 11.76
N THR A 191 -17.54 -18.55 12.93
CA THR A 191 -16.71 -17.41 13.30
C THR A 191 -15.37 -17.49 12.60
N TYR A 192 -14.69 -16.35 12.48
CA TYR A 192 -13.32 -16.27 11.98
C TYR A 192 -12.40 -17.30 12.65
N ASN A 193 -12.49 -17.45 13.98
CA ASN A 193 -11.63 -18.33 14.77
C ASN A 193 -11.71 -19.80 14.37
N PHE A 194 -12.82 -20.23 13.82
CA PHE A 194 -13.04 -21.59 13.35
C PHE A 194 -12.78 -21.73 11.85
N ALA A 195 -13.36 -20.82 11.07
CA ALA A 195 -13.33 -20.90 9.61
C ALA A 195 -11.90 -20.96 9.06
N HIS A 196 -11.02 -20.05 9.52
CA HIS A 196 -9.65 -19.99 8.98
C HIS A 196 -8.82 -21.25 9.27
N ILE A 197 -9.08 -21.94 10.39
CA ILE A 197 -8.39 -23.18 10.74
C ILE A 197 -8.83 -24.32 9.83
N VAL A 198 -10.15 -24.48 9.64
CA VAL A 198 -10.72 -25.48 8.73
C VAL A 198 -10.23 -25.24 7.31
N ASP A 199 -10.31 -23.99 6.84
CA ASP A 199 -9.93 -23.64 5.47
C ASP A 199 -8.43 -23.81 5.23
N ASP A 200 -7.59 -23.37 6.17
CA ASP A 200 -6.14 -23.52 6.06
C ASP A 200 -5.75 -25.00 5.98
N PHE A 201 -6.46 -25.89 6.69
CA PHE A 201 -6.26 -27.33 6.60
C PHE A 201 -6.80 -27.91 5.28
N GLU A 202 -8.05 -27.64 4.93
CA GLU A 202 -8.70 -28.15 3.71
C GLU A 202 -8.00 -27.67 2.42
N MET A 203 -7.45 -26.44 2.42
CA MET A 203 -6.69 -25.89 1.31
C MET A 203 -5.19 -26.22 1.35
N GLU A 204 -4.78 -27.12 2.26
CA GLU A 204 -3.38 -27.56 2.41
C GLU A 204 -2.40 -26.41 2.62
N ILE A 205 -2.80 -25.36 3.35
CA ILE A 205 -1.92 -24.22 3.64
C ILE A 205 -0.77 -24.66 4.54
N THR A 206 0.46 -24.39 4.10
CA THR A 206 1.67 -24.78 4.83
C THR A 206 2.23 -23.66 5.70
N HIS A 207 2.01 -22.41 5.31
CA HIS A 207 2.51 -21.22 6.00
C HIS A 207 1.43 -20.14 6.07
N VAL A 208 1.18 -19.68 7.28
CA VAL A 208 0.27 -18.58 7.59
C VAL A 208 1.07 -17.37 8.04
N ILE A 209 1.14 -16.34 7.22
CA ILE A 209 1.74 -15.06 7.58
C ILE A 209 0.60 -14.08 7.87
N ARG A 210 0.59 -13.48 9.08
CA ARG A 210 -0.48 -12.58 9.54
C ARG A 210 0.06 -11.53 10.51
N GLY A 211 -0.77 -10.58 10.93
CA GLY A 211 -0.36 -9.53 11.84
C GLY A 211 -0.08 -10.03 13.27
N ALA A 212 0.77 -9.33 14.01
CA ALA A 212 1.14 -9.68 15.39
C ALA A 212 -0.05 -9.63 16.37
N GLU A 213 -1.17 -9.00 16.01
CA GLU A 213 -2.41 -9.01 16.79
C GLU A 213 -2.97 -10.42 17.06
N TYR A 214 -2.60 -11.39 16.25
CA TYR A 214 -3.06 -12.77 16.40
C TYR A 214 -2.22 -13.61 17.37
N ILE A 215 -1.08 -13.10 17.85
CA ILE A 215 -0.22 -13.82 18.81
C ILE A 215 -1.01 -14.20 20.07
N ALA A 216 -1.78 -13.27 20.62
CA ALA A 216 -2.58 -13.52 21.82
C ALA A 216 -3.69 -14.57 21.63
N SER A 217 -4.16 -14.76 20.40
CA SER A 217 -5.19 -15.76 20.07
C SER A 217 -4.61 -17.14 19.67
N THR A 218 -3.33 -17.21 19.37
CA THR A 218 -2.67 -18.42 18.86
C THR A 218 -2.83 -19.63 19.78
N PRO A 219 -2.77 -19.53 21.13
CA PRO A 219 -3.01 -20.68 22.00
C PRO A 219 -4.39 -21.32 21.84
N ARG A 220 -5.44 -20.49 21.62
CA ARG A 220 -6.81 -20.99 21.33
C ARG A 220 -6.86 -21.75 20.01
N TYR A 221 -6.13 -21.27 19.02
CA TYR A 221 -6.04 -21.95 17.71
C TYR A 221 -5.30 -23.28 17.84
N LEU A 222 -4.17 -23.30 18.55
CA LEU A 222 -3.42 -24.53 18.81
C LEU A 222 -4.26 -25.56 19.56
N SER A 223 -5.05 -25.12 20.55
CA SER A 223 -5.99 -25.99 21.25
C SER A 223 -7.08 -26.60 20.33
N LEU A 224 -7.53 -25.81 19.33
CA LEU A 224 -8.49 -26.31 18.35
C LEU A 224 -7.82 -27.27 17.34
N TYR A 225 -6.58 -27.01 16.90
CA TYR A 225 -5.80 -27.94 16.08
C TYR A 225 -5.63 -29.30 16.80
N ASP A 226 -5.28 -29.28 18.10
CA ASP A 226 -5.17 -30.48 18.92
C ASP A 226 -6.51 -31.22 18.99
N ALA A 227 -7.62 -30.52 19.26
CA ALA A 227 -8.95 -31.10 19.36
C ALA A 227 -9.45 -31.75 18.06
N LEU A 228 -9.08 -31.15 16.92
CA LEU A 228 -9.40 -31.66 15.60
C LEU A 228 -8.42 -32.75 15.12
N GLU A 229 -7.31 -32.96 15.84
CA GLU A 229 -6.26 -33.94 15.51
C GLU A 229 -5.61 -33.64 14.15
N ILE A 230 -5.42 -32.34 13.84
CA ILE A 230 -4.80 -31.87 12.63
C ILE A 230 -3.53 -31.04 12.94
N LYS A 231 -2.54 -31.15 12.07
CA LYS A 231 -1.27 -30.43 12.25
C LYS A 231 -1.44 -28.95 11.88
N PRO A 232 -1.03 -28.01 12.75
CA PRO A 232 -1.01 -26.60 12.38
C PRO A 232 0.02 -26.31 11.27
N PRO A 233 -0.24 -25.32 10.42
CA PRO A 233 0.76 -24.78 9.51
C PRO A 233 1.86 -24.05 10.28
N VAL A 234 2.93 -23.66 9.58
CA VAL A 234 3.91 -22.70 10.14
C VAL A 234 3.20 -21.37 10.35
N LEU A 235 3.20 -20.90 11.60
CA LEU A 235 2.58 -19.63 11.98
C LEU A 235 3.63 -18.55 12.09
N ALA A 236 3.55 -17.52 11.27
CA ALA A 236 4.47 -16.38 11.24
C ALA A 236 3.70 -15.07 11.47
N CYS A 237 4.14 -14.30 12.47
CA CYS A 237 3.49 -13.06 12.86
C CYS A 237 4.35 -11.85 12.47
N SER A 238 3.93 -11.12 11.43
CA SER A 238 4.60 -9.88 11.03
C SER A 238 4.22 -8.72 11.98
N PRO A 239 5.17 -7.86 12.34
CA PRO A 239 4.90 -6.73 13.22
C PRO A 239 3.96 -5.71 12.56
N HIS A 240 3.37 -4.84 13.38
CA HIS A 240 2.51 -3.77 12.87
C HIS A 240 3.29 -2.77 12.02
N ILE A 241 2.61 -2.18 11.04
CA ILE A 241 3.04 -0.91 10.46
C ILE A 241 2.62 0.19 11.42
N MET A 242 3.58 0.99 11.85
CA MET A 242 3.37 2.05 12.83
C MET A 242 3.06 3.37 12.12
N ALA A 243 2.25 4.21 12.75
CA ALA A 243 2.02 5.58 12.29
C ALA A 243 3.35 6.36 12.20
N PRO A 244 3.42 7.48 11.47
CA PRO A 244 4.63 8.30 11.35
C PRO A 244 5.21 8.72 12.71
N SER A 245 4.37 8.90 13.74
CA SER A 245 4.81 9.17 15.13
C SER A 245 5.54 7.99 15.78
N GLY A 246 5.36 6.76 15.29
CA GLY A 246 5.94 5.54 15.83
C GLY A 246 5.27 4.97 17.06
N ASN A 247 4.28 5.65 17.65
CA ASN A 247 3.72 5.31 18.95
C ASN A 247 2.47 4.42 18.90
N LYS A 248 1.86 4.28 17.73
CA LYS A 248 0.64 3.48 17.54
C LYS A 248 0.61 2.83 16.16
N LYS A 249 -0.22 1.80 16.00
CA LYS A 249 -0.49 1.16 14.71
C LYS A 249 -1.05 2.19 13.72
N LEU A 250 -0.58 2.13 12.48
CA LEU A 250 -1.10 2.97 11.39
C LEU A 250 -2.58 2.68 11.17
N GLY A 251 -3.38 3.72 11.18
CA GLY A 251 -4.82 3.66 10.92
C GLY A 251 -5.29 4.74 9.95
N LYS A 252 -6.53 4.67 9.53
CA LYS A 252 -7.13 5.66 8.59
C LYS A 252 -6.99 7.10 9.09
N ARG A 253 -7.13 7.32 10.41
CA ARG A 253 -6.98 8.66 11.03
C ARG A 253 -5.55 9.18 11.06
N ASP A 254 -4.57 8.34 10.76
CA ASP A 254 -3.14 8.68 10.78
C ASP A 254 -2.57 8.93 9.37
N GLY A 255 -3.45 9.15 8.37
CA GLY A 255 -3.07 9.40 6.99
C GLY A 255 -2.82 8.13 6.16
N ALA A 256 -3.28 6.96 6.64
CA ALA A 256 -3.23 5.75 5.83
C ALA A 256 -4.22 5.88 4.66
N LYS A 257 -3.70 6.16 3.48
CA LYS A 257 -4.44 6.16 2.22
C LYS A 257 -4.72 4.73 1.77
N SER A 258 -5.76 4.58 0.97
CA SER A 258 -6.01 3.34 0.23
C SER A 258 -5.02 3.17 -0.91
N ALA A 259 -4.90 1.94 -1.41
CA ALA A 259 -4.08 1.67 -2.60
C ALA A 259 -4.53 2.46 -3.83
N ASP A 260 -5.83 2.65 -3.98
CA ASP A 260 -6.44 3.39 -5.09
C ASP A 260 -6.07 4.90 -5.05
N GLU A 261 -5.99 5.48 -3.85
CA GLU A 261 -5.53 6.87 -3.69
C GLU A 261 -4.07 7.03 -4.12
N TYR A 262 -3.17 6.13 -3.72
CA TYR A 262 -1.78 6.15 -4.18
C TYR A 262 -1.65 5.96 -5.69
N ARG A 263 -2.45 5.07 -6.28
CA ARG A 263 -2.50 4.87 -7.73
C ARG A 263 -2.92 6.15 -8.45
N LYS A 264 -3.94 6.85 -7.96
CA LYS A 264 -4.41 8.14 -8.50
C LYS A 264 -3.40 9.26 -8.35
N GLU A 265 -2.58 9.24 -7.30
CA GLU A 265 -1.47 10.16 -7.11
C GLU A 265 -0.26 9.83 -8.01
N GLY A 266 -0.32 8.76 -8.79
CA GLY A 266 0.74 8.39 -9.71
C GLY A 266 1.94 7.69 -9.04
N ILE A 267 1.67 6.98 -7.95
CA ILE A 267 2.64 6.01 -7.39
C ILE A 267 2.65 4.77 -8.27
N LEU A 268 3.85 4.37 -8.70
CA LEU A 268 4.06 3.17 -9.51
C LEU A 268 3.90 1.91 -8.67
N PRO A 269 3.34 0.81 -9.21
CA PRO A 269 3.20 -0.44 -8.48
C PRO A 269 4.52 -1.02 -8.02
N GLU A 270 5.59 -0.90 -8.80
CA GLU A 270 6.94 -1.34 -8.44
C GLU A 270 7.48 -0.58 -7.22
N ALA A 271 7.25 0.73 -7.17
CA ALA A 271 7.65 1.57 -6.05
C ALA A 271 6.87 1.19 -4.78
N MET A 272 5.56 0.99 -4.91
CA MET A 272 4.72 0.55 -3.80
C MET A 272 5.15 -0.83 -3.28
N MET A 273 5.41 -1.78 -4.16
CA MET A 273 5.86 -3.14 -3.77
C MET A 273 7.20 -3.09 -3.03
N SER A 274 8.20 -2.37 -3.56
CA SER A 274 9.51 -2.19 -2.93
C SER A 274 9.39 -1.50 -1.57
N PHE A 275 8.58 -0.46 -1.48
CA PHE A 275 8.31 0.25 -0.23
C PHE A 275 7.64 -0.65 0.82
N LEU A 276 6.59 -1.39 0.44
CA LEU A 276 5.89 -2.33 1.33
C LEU A 276 6.83 -3.40 1.89
N ALA A 277 7.72 -3.92 1.06
CA ALA A 277 8.74 -4.88 1.49
C ALA A 277 9.67 -4.25 2.54
N SER A 278 10.14 -3.02 2.31
CA SER A 278 11.01 -2.29 3.22
C SER A 278 10.36 -1.96 4.58
N LEU A 279 9.03 -2.07 4.69
CA LEU A 279 8.31 -1.90 5.95
C LEU A 279 8.45 -3.15 6.85
N GLY A 280 9.65 -3.35 7.34
CA GLY A 280 10.00 -4.42 8.28
C GLY A 280 10.76 -5.59 7.69
N TRP A 281 11.24 -5.50 6.45
CA TRP A 281 12.16 -6.47 5.86
C TRP A 281 13.34 -5.78 5.18
N ASN A 282 14.48 -6.44 5.16
CA ASN A 282 15.67 -6.09 4.37
C ASN A 282 16.44 -7.36 4.00
N ASP A 283 17.26 -7.28 2.97
CA ASP A 283 18.08 -8.41 2.51
C ASP A 283 19.41 -8.55 3.25
N GLY A 284 19.68 -7.68 4.23
CA GLY A 284 20.92 -7.63 5.01
C GLY A 284 22.01 -6.79 4.37
N THR A 285 21.73 -6.08 3.28
CA THR A 285 22.60 -5.09 2.63
C THR A 285 22.08 -3.67 2.84
N GLU A 286 22.76 -2.68 2.25
CA GLU A 286 22.33 -1.28 2.23
C GLU A 286 21.35 -0.97 1.07
N GLN A 287 20.96 -1.99 0.28
CA GLN A 287 20.03 -1.82 -0.82
C GLN A 287 18.65 -1.39 -0.28
N GLU A 288 18.12 -0.28 -0.78
CA GLU A 288 16.83 0.26 -0.35
C GLU A 288 15.71 0.02 -1.37
N ILE A 289 16.06 -0.11 -2.64
CA ILE A 289 15.12 -0.25 -3.77
C ILE A 289 15.34 -1.60 -4.40
N PHE A 290 14.24 -2.35 -4.56
CA PHE A 290 14.25 -3.71 -5.11
C PHE A 290 13.25 -3.80 -6.25
N THR A 291 13.64 -4.46 -7.33
CA THR A 291 12.68 -4.90 -8.35
C THR A 291 11.84 -6.07 -7.81
N LYS A 292 10.76 -6.39 -8.52
CA LYS A 292 9.90 -7.54 -8.19
C LYS A 292 10.69 -8.85 -8.18
N GLU A 293 11.55 -9.06 -9.16
CA GLU A 293 12.40 -10.24 -9.34
C GLU A 293 13.43 -10.35 -8.22
N GLU A 294 14.04 -9.23 -7.83
CA GLU A 294 14.96 -9.19 -6.69
C GLU A 294 14.25 -9.52 -5.39
N LEU A 295 13.05 -8.97 -5.15
CA LEU A 295 12.26 -9.30 -3.97
C LEU A 295 11.94 -10.78 -3.90
N ILE A 296 11.46 -11.39 -4.99
CA ILE A 296 11.19 -12.83 -5.04
C ILE A 296 12.45 -13.64 -4.74
N LYS A 297 13.59 -13.26 -5.31
CA LYS A 297 14.85 -13.98 -5.13
C LYS A 297 15.41 -13.85 -3.71
N LYS A 298 15.30 -12.67 -3.10
CA LYS A 298 15.99 -12.33 -1.85
C LYS A 298 15.13 -12.47 -0.61
N PHE A 299 13.80 -12.52 -0.73
CA PHE A 299 12.89 -12.54 0.42
C PHE A 299 13.16 -13.74 1.33
N LYS A 300 13.24 -13.50 2.64
CA LYS A 300 13.34 -14.55 3.68
C LYS A 300 12.55 -14.12 4.90
N LEU A 301 11.77 -15.03 5.47
CA LEU A 301 10.96 -14.78 6.67
C LEU A 301 11.79 -14.42 7.89
N ASP A 302 12.96 -15.06 8.06
CA ASP A 302 13.88 -14.82 9.17
C ASP A 302 14.56 -13.44 9.11
N ARG A 303 14.44 -12.74 7.97
CA ARG A 303 14.87 -11.35 7.79
C ARG A 303 13.79 -10.32 8.08
N VAL A 304 12.56 -10.75 8.36
CA VAL A 304 11.51 -9.84 8.81
C VAL A 304 11.80 -9.40 10.24
N GLN A 305 11.81 -8.10 10.47
CA GLN A 305 12.08 -7.50 11.78
C GLN A 305 10.98 -7.83 12.78
N LYS A 306 11.34 -7.99 14.05
CA LYS A 306 10.37 -8.23 15.14
C LYS A 306 9.61 -6.97 15.55
N SER A 307 10.22 -5.81 15.36
CA SER A 307 9.64 -4.50 15.71
C SER A 307 8.84 -3.90 14.57
N GLY A 308 7.85 -3.08 14.91
CA GLY A 308 7.04 -2.38 13.91
C GLY A 308 7.85 -1.35 13.11
N ALA A 309 7.65 -1.32 11.80
CA ALA A 309 8.25 -0.33 10.91
C ALA A 309 7.36 0.92 10.83
N ARG A 310 7.98 2.11 10.88
CA ARG A 310 7.26 3.38 10.71
C ARG A 310 6.91 3.60 9.24
N PHE A 311 5.69 4.05 9.00
CA PHE A 311 5.25 4.48 7.70
C PHE A 311 5.80 5.87 7.39
N ASP A 312 6.64 5.97 6.37
CA ASP A 312 7.19 7.23 5.87
C ASP A 312 6.78 7.46 4.42
N GLU A 313 5.76 8.30 4.22
CA GLU A 313 5.25 8.64 2.89
C GLU A 313 6.29 9.39 2.06
N LYS A 314 7.17 10.20 2.68
CA LYS A 314 8.22 10.91 1.95
C LYS A 314 9.21 9.92 1.33
N ARG A 315 9.51 8.84 2.05
CA ARG A 315 10.33 7.74 1.53
C ARG A 315 9.66 7.04 0.34
N LEU A 316 8.35 6.76 0.44
CA LEU A 316 7.60 6.19 -0.70
C LEU A 316 7.69 7.10 -1.94
N ILE A 317 7.44 8.40 -1.78
CA ILE A 317 7.51 9.38 -2.87
C ILE A 317 8.93 9.45 -3.46
N TRP A 318 9.96 9.41 -2.62
CA TRP A 318 11.36 9.38 -3.07
C TRP A 318 11.66 8.10 -3.88
N MET A 319 11.27 6.93 -3.36
CA MET A 319 11.43 5.66 -4.07
C MET A 319 10.70 5.69 -5.42
N ASN A 320 9.49 6.22 -5.44
CA ASN A 320 8.71 6.35 -6.67
C ASN A 320 9.44 7.20 -7.72
N GLY A 321 10.01 8.33 -7.32
CA GLY A 321 10.84 9.15 -8.21
C GLY A 321 12.06 8.40 -8.75
N GLN A 322 12.67 7.50 -7.96
CA GLN A 322 13.77 6.65 -8.45
C GLN A 322 13.29 5.67 -9.53
N PHE A 323 12.15 5.02 -9.31
CA PHE A 323 11.58 4.12 -10.31
C PHE A 323 11.19 4.87 -11.59
N ILE A 324 10.58 6.06 -11.48
CA ILE A 324 10.22 6.89 -12.65
C ILE A 324 11.46 7.22 -13.48
N ARG A 325 12.56 7.64 -12.85
CA ARG A 325 13.83 7.96 -13.54
C ARG A 325 14.44 6.79 -14.28
N ASN A 326 14.23 5.57 -13.78
CA ASN A 326 14.79 4.35 -14.39
C ASN A 326 13.89 3.75 -15.47
N LEU A 327 12.69 4.28 -15.69
CA LEU A 327 11.83 3.83 -16.80
C LEU A 327 12.39 4.32 -18.14
N ASN A 328 12.29 3.50 -19.18
CA ASN A 328 12.45 4.01 -20.53
C ASN A 328 11.29 4.94 -20.90
N LEU A 329 11.55 5.85 -21.83
CA LEU A 329 10.61 6.92 -22.17
C LEU A 329 9.26 6.40 -22.67
N ASP A 330 9.23 5.33 -23.45
CA ASP A 330 7.99 4.77 -23.99
C ASP A 330 7.11 4.19 -22.88
N SER A 331 7.70 3.41 -21.98
CA SER A 331 6.99 2.90 -20.79
C SER A 331 6.49 4.02 -19.87
N LEU A 332 7.28 5.07 -19.69
CA LEU A 332 6.85 6.22 -18.92
C LEU A 332 5.70 6.96 -19.60
N TYR A 333 5.79 7.16 -20.93
CA TYR A 333 4.76 7.81 -21.71
C TYR A 333 3.41 7.08 -21.61
N GLU A 334 3.39 5.75 -21.73
CA GLU A 334 2.18 4.94 -21.56
C GLU A 334 1.56 5.11 -20.17
N ARG A 335 2.39 5.13 -19.12
CA ARG A 335 1.92 5.29 -17.73
C ARG A 335 1.40 6.70 -17.44
N CYS A 336 1.88 7.69 -18.18
CA CYS A 336 1.49 9.10 -18.04
C CYS A 336 0.15 9.44 -18.71
N GLN A 337 -0.47 8.55 -19.50
CA GLN A 337 -1.64 8.88 -20.32
C GLN A 337 -2.81 9.52 -19.55
N LEU A 338 -3.03 9.08 -18.31
CA LEU A 338 -4.10 9.60 -17.46
C LEU A 338 -3.69 10.83 -16.64
N PHE A 339 -2.42 11.25 -16.72
CA PHE A 339 -1.86 12.32 -15.90
C PHE A 339 -1.55 13.60 -16.70
N TRP A 340 -1.68 13.58 -18.01
CA TRP A 340 -1.55 14.79 -18.82
C TRP A 340 -2.62 15.82 -18.47
N GLY A 341 -2.23 17.10 -18.39
CA GLY A 341 -3.18 18.20 -18.31
C GLY A 341 -4.03 18.30 -19.58
N LYS A 342 -5.19 18.91 -19.49
CA LYS A 342 -6.10 19.11 -20.65
C LYS A 342 -5.44 19.87 -21.80
N GLU A 343 -4.48 20.72 -21.48
CA GLU A 343 -3.70 21.53 -22.40
C GLU A 343 -2.87 20.67 -23.38
N ALA A 344 -2.51 19.47 -22.95
CA ALA A 344 -1.74 18.54 -23.77
C ALA A 344 -2.58 17.71 -24.76
N ASN A 345 -3.92 17.78 -24.72
CA ASN A 345 -4.79 16.90 -25.51
C ASN A 345 -4.59 17.06 -27.03
N SER A 346 -4.29 18.26 -27.52
CA SER A 346 -4.10 18.55 -28.96
C SER A 346 -2.67 18.33 -29.44
N ALA A 347 -1.72 18.07 -28.56
CA ALA A 347 -0.33 17.85 -28.92
C ALA A 347 -0.11 16.42 -29.43
N ASP A 348 0.77 16.27 -30.42
CA ASP A 348 1.17 14.97 -30.93
C ASP A 348 2.06 14.20 -29.94
N GLU A 349 2.20 12.89 -30.19
CA GLU A 349 2.96 12.01 -29.32
C GLU A 349 4.44 12.33 -29.28
N ILE A 350 5.02 12.77 -30.40
CA ILE A 350 6.45 13.09 -30.49
C ILE A 350 6.78 14.26 -29.57
N TYR A 351 6.00 15.32 -29.65
CA TYR A 351 6.18 16.49 -28.81
C TYR A 351 5.95 16.17 -27.33
N LYS A 352 4.90 15.38 -27.00
CA LYS A 352 4.66 14.92 -25.62
C LYS A 352 5.84 14.13 -25.06
N LYS A 353 6.43 13.23 -25.86
CA LYS A 353 7.62 12.47 -25.46
C LYS A 353 8.84 13.38 -25.24
N GLN A 354 9.04 14.39 -26.08
CA GLN A 354 10.11 15.38 -25.88
C GLN A 354 9.93 16.15 -24.56
N VAL A 355 8.71 16.62 -24.29
CA VAL A 355 8.37 17.29 -23.02
C VAL A 355 8.57 16.34 -21.82
N LEU A 356 8.12 15.11 -21.96
CA LEU A 356 8.24 14.09 -20.89
C LEU A 356 9.70 13.75 -20.57
N ALA A 357 10.54 13.63 -21.60
CA ALA A 357 11.98 13.39 -21.44
C ALA A 357 12.65 14.49 -20.59
N LEU A 358 12.27 15.74 -20.79
CA LEU A 358 12.77 16.85 -19.99
C LEU A 358 12.25 16.83 -18.55
N ALA A 359 11.00 16.40 -18.35
CA ALA A 359 10.34 16.39 -17.04
C ALA A 359 10.71 15.17 -16.18
N GLN A 360 11.13 14.05 -16.77
CA GLN A 360 11.29 12.74 -16.12
C GLN A 360 12.11 12.80 -14.83
N ASP A 361 13.26 13.48 -14.83
CA ASP A 361 14.15 13.59 -13.67
C ASP A 361 13.54 14.37 -12.50
N ARG A 362 12.52 15.19 -12.78
CA ARG A 362 11.84 16.03 -11.80
C ARG A 362 10.57 15.41 -11.24
N LEU A 363 10.02 14.41 -11.92
CA LEU A 363 8.83 13.70 -11.48
C LEU A 363 9.12 12.91 -10.20
N LYS A 364 8.33 13.14 -9.18
CA LYS A 364 8.29 12.31 -7.98
C LYS A 364 7.08 11.39 -8.00
N THR A 365 5.98 11.87 -8.54
CA THR A 365 4.76 11.12 -8.85
C THR A 365 4.31 11.50 -10.26
N LEU A 366 3.48 10.65 -10.89
CA LEU A 366 2.96 11.00 -12.22
C LEU A 366 1.99 12.18 -12.17
N GLN A 367 1.39 12.45 -11.02
CA GLN A 367 0.52 13.60 -10.80
C GLN A 367 1.26 14.95 -10.87
N ASP A 368 2.60 14.95 -10.73
CA ASP A 368 3.40 16.16 -10.86
C ASP A 368 3.50 16.67 -12.31
N LEU A 369 3.15 15.81 -13.30
CA LEU A 369 3.34 16.07 -14.72
C LEU A 369 2.70 17.38 -15.19
N PRO A 370 1.42 17.70 -14.92
CA PRO A 370 0.83 18.95 -15.39
C PRO A 370 1.53 20.18 -14.85
N ALA A 371 1.93 20.17 -13.58
CA ALA A 371 2.61 21.30 -12.96
C ALA A 371 3.99 21.58 -13.57
N LEU A 372 4.66 20.54 -14.09
CA LEU A 372 5.98 20.63 -14.70
C LEU A 372 5.93 20.90 -16.22
N THR A 373 4.75 20.72 -16.87
CA THR A 373 4.71 20.64 -18.34
C THR A 373 3.61 21.48 -19.01
N SER A 374 2.59 21.98 -18.28
CA SER A 374 1.43 22.67 -18.87
C SER A 374 1.82 23.86 -19.75
N TYR A 375 2.86 24.60 -19.39
CA TYR A 375 3.34 25.77 -20.13
C TYR A 375 3.99 25.42 -21.50
N PHE A 376 4.27 24.15 -21.78
CA PHE A 376 4.68 23.74 -23.13
C PHE A 376 3.48 23.66 -24.09
N PHE A 377 2.29 23.42 -23.57
CA PHE A 377 1.08 23.14 -24.35
C PHE A 377 0.12 24.33 -24.45
N SER A 378 0.21 25.27 -23.52
CA SER A 378 -0.65 26.48 -23.48
C SER A 378 0.11 27.69 -22.99
N GLU A 379 -0.45 28.87 -23.24
CA GLU A 379 0.11 30.08 -22.63
C GLU A 379 -0.18 30.08 -21.13
N PRO A 380 0.88 30.19 -20.31
CA PRO A 380 0.74 30.14 -18.86
C PRO A 380 0.09 31.46 -18.36
N LYS A 381 -0.72 31.33 -17.30
CA LYS A 381 -1.27 32.51 -16.62
C LYS A 381 -0.17 33.25 -15.88
N ILE A 382 -0.13 34.56 -16.04
CA ILE A 382 0.80 35.45 -15.33
C ILE A 382 0.55 35.30 -13.81
N ASN A 383 1.60 35.01 -13.07
CA ASN A 383 1.57 34.90 -11.61
C ASN A 383 2.77 35.62 -10.99
N LEU A 384 2.60 36.92 -10.72
CA LEU A 384 3.65 37.77 -10.14
C LEU A 384 4.06 37.31 -8.73
N ASP A 385 3.19 36.62 -7.99
CA ASP A 385 3.51 36.08 -6.66
C ASP A 385 4.73 35.15 -6.70
N LEU A 386 4.95 34.44 -7.83
CA LEU A 386 6.13 33.61 -8.00
C LEU A 386 7.44 34.37 -7.97
N ILE A 387 7.44 35.64 -8.42
CA ILE A 387 8.59 36.54 -8.36
C ILE A 387 8.66 37.17 -6.96
N LEU A 388 7.57 37.75 -6.49
CA LEU A 388 7.49 38.48 -5.22
C LEU A 388 7.81 37.61 -4.00
N ASN A 389 7.36 36.36 -3.99
CA ASN A 389 7.59 35.42 -2.90
C ASN A 389 8.85 34.56 -3.05
N ASN A 390 9.59 34.69 -4.16
CA ASN A 390 10.85 33.98 -4.35
C ASN A 390 11.93 34.55 -3.42
N LYS A 391 12.54 33.68 -2.61
CA LYS A 391 13.55 34.10 -1.61
C LYS A 391 14.74 34.87 -2.17
N GLN A 392 15.10 34.64 -3.42
CA GLN A 392 16.21 35.29 -4.09
C GLN A 392 15.76 36.56 -4.85
N LEU A 393 14.63 36.47 -5.56
CA LEU A 393 14.15 37.56 -6.42
C LEU A 393 13.55 38.74 -5.65
N LYS A 394 12.95 38.47 -4.48
CA LYS A 394 12.39 39.54 -3.60
C LYS A 394 13.44 40.55 -3.09
N LYS A 395 14.72 40.28 -3.32
CA LYS A 395 15.82 41.20 -2.95
C LYS A 395 16.09 42.23 -4.05
N LEU A 396 15.55 42.00 -5.23
CA LEU A 396 15.66 42.91 -6.38
C LEU A 396 14.44 43.83 -6.44
N THR A 397 14.66 45.10 -6.81
CA THR A 397 13.57 45.99 -7.15
C THR A 397 12.92 45.59 -8.48
N SER A 398 11.69 46.04 -8.72
CA SER A 398 11.00 45.79 -9.98
C SER A 398 11.80 46.33 -11.19
N GLU A 399 12.45 47.48 -11.03
CA GLU A 399 13.31 48.07 -12.09
C GLU A 399 14.52 47.17 -12.38
N GLU A 400 15.16 46.64 -11.35
CA GLU A 400 16.28 45.71 -11.52
C GLU A 400 15.83 44.41 -12.22
N GLN A 401 14.66 43.88 -11.84
CA GLN A 401 14.08 42.69 -12.48
C GLN A 401 13.78 42.94 -13.96
N LYS A 402 13.15 44.08 -14.29
CA LYS A 402 12.88 44.45 -15.68
C LYS A 402 14.17 44.58 -16.49
N LYS A 403 15.18 45.27 -15.92
CA LYS A 403 16.48 45.46 -16.57
C LYS A 403 17.17 44.12 -16.85
N LEU A 404 17.17 43.20 -15.89
CA LEU A 404 17.75 41.88 -16.06
C LEU A 404 17.04 41.07 -17.15
N LEU A 405 15.70 41.11 -17.18
CA LEU A 405 14.92 40.45 -18.23
C LEU A 405 15.14 41.08 -19.60
N GLN A 406 15.26 42.44 -19.69
CA GLN A 406 15.53 43.13 -20.96
C GLN A 406 16.89 42.70 -21.51
N ILE A 407 17.95 42.75 -20.71
CA ILE A 407 19.28 42.30 -21.11
C ILE A 407 19.24 40.84 -21.57
N SER A 408 18.52 39.99 -20.82
CA SER A 408 18.38 38.57 -21.18
C SER A 408 17.65 38.37 -22.51
N CYS A 409 16.59 39.15 -22.77
CA CYS A 409 15.84 39.11 -24.01
C CYS A 409 16.71 39.53 -25.20
N ASP A 410 17.47 40.62 -25.03
CA ASP A 410 18.34 41.16 -26.08
C ASP A 410 19.47 40.21 -26.47
N GLU A 411 20.11 39.56 -25.47
CA GLU A 411 21.19 38.61 -25.72
C GLU A 411 20.66 37.29 -26.31
N LEU A 412 19.56 36.76 -25.77
CA LEU A 412 18.92 35.54 -26.30
C LEU A 412 18.43 35.74 -27.75
N ASN A 413 17.98 36.96 -28.10
CA ASN A 413 17.54 37.27 -29.46
C ASN A 413 18.68 37.23 -30.50
N LYS A 414 19.94 37.39 -30.11
CA LYS A 414 21.10 37.27 -30.98
C LYS A 414 21.42 35.84 -31.42
N ILE A 415 20.85 34.83 -30.76
CA ILE A 415 21.09 33.41 -31.08
C ILE A 415 20.42 33.11 -32.44
N ASN A 416 21.22 32.73 -33.45
CA ASN A 416 20.72 32.33 -34.77
C ASN A 416 20.26 30.86 -34.77
N ASP A 417 21.05 29.97 -34.18
CA ASP A 417 20.73 28.54 -34.06
C ASP A 417 20.25 28.26 -32.61
N TRP A 418 18.92 28.06 -32.47
CA TRP A 418 18.24 27.96 -31.16
C TRP A 418 18.35 26.56 -30.60
N THR A 419 19.56 26.13 -30.25
CA THR A 419 19.86 24.85 -29.61
C THR A 419 20.04 25.00 -28.09
N SER A 420 19.81 23.91 -27.34
CA SER A 420 20.05 23.88 -25.91
C SER A 420 21.47 24.31 -25.53
N GLU A 421 22.48 23.93 -26.32
CA GLU A 421 23.89 24.27 -26.10
C GLU A 421 24.13 25.76 -26.30
N ASN A 422 23.67 26.37 -27.42
CA ASN A 422 23.83 27.78 -27.68
C ASN A 422 23.08 28.65 -26.66
N ILE A 423 21.90 28.20 -26.22
CA ILE A 423 21.16 28.88 -25.15
C ILE A 423 21.94 28.79 -23.83
N GLN A 424 22.52 27.64 -23.47
CA GLN A 424 23.33 27.51 -22.26
C GLN A 424 24.57 28.45 -22.30
N ASN A 425 25.23 28.51 -23.44
CA ASN A 425 26.37 29.45 -23.64
C ASN A 425 25.94 30.91 -23.45
N CYS A 426 24.82 31.29 -24.03
CA CYS A 426 24.25 32.66 -23.84
C CYS A 426 23.88 32.90 -22.36
N LEU A 427 23.27 31.94 -21.68
CA LEU A 427 22.93 32.03 -20.26
C LEU A 427 24.19 32.23 -19.39
N ASN A 428 25.29 31.56 -19.71
CA ASN A 428 26.57 31.75 -19.02
C ASN A 428 27.13 33.15 -19.25
N THR A 429 27.15 33.64 -20.50
CA THR A 429 27.55 35.00 -20.85
C THR A 429 26.70 36.06 -20.12
N LEU A 430 25.38 35.80 -19.98
CA LEU A 430 24.49 36.70 -19.25
C LEU A 430 24.86 36.81 -17.75
N LEU A 431 25.40 35.80 -17.13
CA LEU A 431 25.89 35.87 -15.75
C LEU A 431 27.06 36.84 -15.62
N GLU A 432 27.98 36.86 -16.63
CA GLU A 432 29.12 37.75 -16.67
C GLU A 432 28.67 39.19 -16.92
N ILE A 433 27.81 39.40 -17.93
CA ILE A 433 27.29 40.74 -18.29
C ILE A 433 26.51 41.39 -17.14
N THR A 434 25.68 40.62 -16.47
CA THR A 434 24.79 41.13 -15.40
C THR A 434 25.41 41.09 -14.02
N ASN A 435 26.55 40.42 -13.87
CA ASN A 435 27.21 40.15 -12.58
C ASN A 435 26.23 39.51 -11.55
N GLN A 436 25.29 38.70 -12.04
CA GLN A 436 24.29 38.02 -11.20
C GLN A 436 24.65 36.58 -10.95
N LYS A 437 24.16 36.04 -9.81
CA LYS A 437 24.30 34.63 -9.50
C LYS A 437 23.29 33.80 -10.31
N PRO A 438 23.65 32.55 -10.72
CA PRO A 438 22.74 31.67 -11.49
C PRO A 438 21.36 31.51 -10.82
N GLY A 439 21.34 31.34 -9.49
CA GLY A 439 20.10 31.20 -8.75
C GLY A 439 19.14 32.39 -8.83
N ILE A 440 19.66 33.60 -9.09
CA ILE A 440 18.84 34.84 -9.29
C ILE A 440 18.40 34.91 -10.75
N LEU A 441 19.35 35.00 -11.66
CA LEU A 441 19.06 35.27 -13.08
C LEU A 441 18.26 34.15 -13.73
N PHE A 442 18.68 32.88 -13.53
CA PHE A 442 17.98 31.72 -14.12
C PHE A 442 16.60 31.50 -13.50
N SER A 443 16.42 31.83 -12.23
CA SER A 443 15.09 31.77 -11.61
C SER A 443 14.16 32.83 -12.17
N LEU A 444 14.68 34.06 -12.42
CA LEU A 444 13.89 35.13 -12.99
C LEU A 444 13.47 34.81 -14.44
N ILE A 445 14.41 34.39 -15.30
CA ILE A 445 14.13 33.95 -16.68
C ILE A 445 13.14 32.79 -16.70
N ARG A 446 13.35 31.79 -15.85
CA ARG A 446 12.45 30.60 -15.72
C ARG A 446 11.02 31.04 -15.41
N ILE A 447 10.83 31.81 -14.35
CA ILE A 447 9.49 32.27 -13.96
C ILE A 447 8.88 33.11 -15.07
N ALA A 448 9.62 34.02 -15.67
CA ALA A 448 9.13 34.91 -16.75
C ALA A 448 8.68 34.12 -18.00
N THR A 449 9.31 32.98 -18.30
CA THR A 449 8.98 32.17 -19.49
C THR A 449 7.96 31.08 -19.23
N THR A 450 7.83 30.58 -17.99
CA THR A 450 6.97 29.44 -17.67
C THR A 450 5.82 29.76 -16.72
N TRP A 451 5.93 30.84 -15.95
CA TRP A 451 5.06 31.16 -14.81
C TRP A 451 4.84 29.94 -13.88
N ALA A 452 5.90 29.14 -13.74
CA ALA A 452 5.96 27.98 -12.86
C ALA A 452 7.11 28.09 -11.86
N GLN A 453 6.92 27.59 -10.66
CA GLN A 453 7.94 27.58 -9.61
C GLN A 453 9.13 26.70 -9.97
N PHE A 454 8.85 25.60 -10.67
CA PHE A 454 9.81 24.58 -11.08
C PHE A 454 9.65 24.30 -12.58
N SER A 455 10.76 24.04 -13.25
CA SER A 455 10.82 23.54 -14.62
C SER A 455 11.98 22.55 -14.74
N PRO A 456 12.07 21.81 -15.84
CA PRO A 456 13.32 21.15 -16.25
C PRO A 456 14.50 22.12 -16.35
N GLN A 457 15.62 21.69 -16.89
CA GLN A 457 16.76 22.60 -17.11
C GLN A 457 16.32 23.77 -18.00
N LEU A 458 16.81 24.98 -17.67
CA LEU A 458 16.31 26.23 -18.31
C LEU A 458 16.61 26.26 -19.80
N ASN A 459 17.85 25.92 -20.19
CA ASN A 459 18.28 25.84 -21.58
C ASN A 459 17.44 24.88 -22.41
N ASP A 460 17.18 23.66 -21.89
CA ASP A 460 16.36 22.64 -22.56
C ASP A 460 14.89 23.09 -22.65
N THR A 461 14.40 23.72 -21.58
CA THR A 461 13.04 24.29 -21.55
C THR A 461 12.87 25.36 -22.65
N LEU A 462 13.80 26.30 -22.74
CA LEU A 462 13.77 27.36 -23.77
C LEU A 462 13.93 26.78 -25.18
N ALA A 463 14.82 25.79 -25.35
CA ALA A 463 15.02 25.13 -26.63
C ALA A 463 13.73 24.49 -27.14
N LEU A 464 13.03 23.76 -26.28
CA LEU A 464 11.79 23.07 -26.65
C LEU A 464 10.59 24.01 -26.80
N LEU A 465 10.54 25.13 -26.06
CA LEU A 465 9.54 26.20 -26.27
C LEU A 465 9.70 26.89 -27.60
N GLY A 466 10.92 27.00 -28.12
CA GLY A 466 11.26 27.74 -29.31
C GLY A 466 11.57 29.21 -29.01
N LYS A 467 12.30 29.85 -29.97
CA LYS A 467 12.80 31.23 -29.83
C LYS A 467 11.68 32.24 -29.65
N ASP A 468 10.72 32.24 -30.56
CA ASP A 468 9.67 33.26 -30.59
C ASP A 468 8.83 33.24 -29.29
N LYS A 469 8.35 32.06 -28.87
CA LYS A 469 7.58 31.92 -27.61
C LYS A 469 8.41 32.33 -26.38
N SER A 470 9.68 31.98 -26.35
CA SER A 470 10.56 32.36 -25.23
C SER A 470 10.74 33.84 -25.10
N LEU A 471 11.01 34.52 -26.21
CA LEU A 471 11.18 35.99 -26.25
C LEU A 471 9.86 36.74 -25.99
N ASP A 472 8.75 36.27 -26.56
CA ASP A 472 7.43 36.86 -26.32
C ASP A 472 7.05 36.81 -24.84
N ARG A 473 7.28 35.68 -24.18
CA ARG A 473 7.01 35.53 -22.74
C ARG A 473 7.89 36.40 -21.87
N LEU A 474 9.18 36.57 -22.20
CA LEU A 474 10.05 37.50 -21.52
C LEU A 474 9.51 38.91 -21.64
N ASN A 475 9.12 39.34 -22.86
CA ASN A 475 8.55 40.64 -23.11
C ASN A 475 7.21 40.86 -22.36
N ILE A 476 6.36 39.86 -22.29
CA ILE A 476 5.12 39.88 -21.50
C ILE A 476 5.46 40.06 -20.01
N ALA A 477 6.45 39.36 -19.50
CA ALA A 477 6.86 39.47 -18.09
C ALA A 477 7.40 40.88 -17.78
N ILE A 478 8.25 41.46 -18.64
CA ILE A 478 8.78 42.82 -18.50
C ILE A 478 7.64 43.86 -18.41
N LYS A 479 6.60 43.72 -19.22
CA LYS A 479 5.45 44.62 -19.20
C LYS A 479 4.59 44.52 -17.95
N ASN A 480 4.55 43.35 -17.31
CA ASN A 480 3.64 43.07 -16.18
C ASN A 480 4.31 43.17 -14.79
N ILE A 481 5.64 43.16 -14.69
CA ILE A 481 6.33 43.47 -13.44
C ILE A 481 6.07 44.95 -13.16
N ALA A 482 5.48 45.28 -12.02
CA ALA A 482 5.03 46.64 -11.67
C ALA A 482 6.20 47.57 -11.31
#